data_e5de05f726eb2596840570da9b74dc86
#
_entry.id   e5de05f726eb2596840570da9b74dc86
#
_cell.length_a   1.000
_cell.length_b   1.000
_cell.length_c   1.000
_cell.angle_alpha   90.00
_cell.angle_beta   90.00
_cell.angle_gamma   90.00
#
_symmetry.space_group_name_H-M   'P 1'
#
loop_
_entity.id
_entity.type
_entity.pdbx_description
1 polymer ?
#
loop_
_entity_poly.entity_id
_entity_poly.type
_entity_poly.pdbx_seq_one_letter_code
_entity_poly.pdbx_strand_id
1 'polypeptide(L)'
;YMQFYRTLPEDRAAALVHDEYRSEGQNHRYITSPNEERHPNIVLVTLESMSASFMARYGSSDGLTPRLDSLCGKALVFDRLFATGNRTVRGLEAVTLSLPPCPGQSIIKRPRNAGMHSTGAMLRDKGYDVLYFYGGNSYFDNMETFFSGNGYDIVDQKSYKPEEITFANIWGVCDEDAYRKVIRTLGEQSQDGKPFFAHVMTVSNHRPFTYPAG
;
A
#
# COMPACT_ATOMS: atom_id res chain seq x y z
N TYR A 1 -10.74 -23.12 -11.73
CA TYR A 1 -11.09 -21.76 -11.32
C TYR A 1 -12.60 -21.53 -11.38
N MET A 2 -13.21 -21.60 -12.55
CA MET A 2 -14.65 -21.37 -12.76
C MET A 2 -15.54 -22.31 -11.95
N GLN A 3 -15.12 -23.56 -11.78
CA GLN A 3 -15.84 -24.59 -11.03
C GLN A 3 -16.04 -24.23 -9.54
N PHE A 4 -15.10 -23.47 -8.95
CA PHE A 4 -15.13 -23.16 -7.51
C PHE A 4 -15.60 -21.74 -7.19
N TYR A 5 -15.52 -20.82 -8.15
CA TYR A 5 -15.74 -19.40 -7.90
C TYR A 5 -16.93 -18.79 -8.66
N ARG A 6 -17.43 -19.49 -9.68
CA ARG A 6 -18.60 -19.05 -10.39
C ARG A 6 -19.85 -19.46 -9.62
N THR A 7 -20.40 -18.56 -8.84
CA THR A 7 -21.62 -18.78 -8.03
C THR A 7 -22.91 -18.36 -8.74
N LEU A 8 -22.80 -17.61 -9.84
CA LEU A 8 -23.94 -17.09 -10.61
C LEU A 8 -23.72 -17.29 -12.10
N PRO A 9 -24.81 -17.43 -12.90
CA PRO A 9 -24.75 -17.28 -14.34
C PRO A 9 -24.17 -15.91 -14.74
N GLU A 10 -23.49 -15.86 -15.89
CA GLU A 10 -22.71 -14.68 -16.30
C GLU A 10 -23.60 -13.45 -16.54
N ASP A 11 -24.76 -13.64 -17.15
CA ASP A 11 -25.77 -12.62 -17.38
C ASP A 11 -26.30 -12.02 -16.08
N ARG A 12 -26.53 -12.85 -15.07
CA ARG A 12 -26.98 -12.40 -13.76
C ARG A 12 -25.88 -11.70 -12.98
N ALA A 13 -24.65 -12.19 -13.07
CA ALA A 13 -23.50 -11.51 -12.46
C ALA A 13 -23.28 -10.13 -13.09
N ALA A 14 -23.36 -10.03 -14.43
CA ALA A 14 -23.26 -8.77 -15.16
C ALA A 14 -24.38 -7.79 -14.77
N ALA A 15 -25.60 -8.27 -14.63
CA ALA A 15 -26.73 -7.45 -14.21
C ALA A 15 -26.56 -6.90 -12.79
N LEU A 16 -26.08 -7.72 -11.85
CA LEU A 16 -25.78 -7.28 -10.47
C LEU A 16 -24.67 -6.25 -10.42
N VAL A 17 -23.58 -6.47 -11.18
CA VAL A 17 -22.48 -5.50 -11.28
C VAL A 17 -22.98 -4.20 -11.89
N HIS A 18 -23.79 -4.27 -12.94
CA HIS A 18 -24.40 -3.09 -13.55
C HIS A 18 -25.31 -2.35 -12.57
N ASP A 19 -26.11 -3.06 -11.77
CA ASP A 19 -27.00 -2.45 -10.78
C ASP A 19 -26.24 -1.77 -9.63
N GLU A 20 -25.16 -2.39 -9.14
CA GLU A 20 -24.34 -1.88 -8.05
C GLU A 20 -23.53 -0.64 -8.47
N TYR A 21 -23.01 -0.64 -9.70
CA TYR A 21 -22.15 0.43 -10.21
C TYR A 21 -22.88 1.42 -11.13
N ARG A 22 -24.18 1.49 -11.05
CA ARG A 22 -24.99 2.39 -11.89
C ARG A 22 -24.50 3.83 -11.88
N SER A 23 -24.00 4.25 -13.00
CA SER A 23 -24.02 5.64 -13.41
C SER A 23 -24.49 5.68 -14.87
N GLU A 24 -25.79 5.85 -15.10
CA GLU A 24 -26.42 6.19 -16.39
C GLU A 24 -25.75 5.58 -17.66
N GLY A 25 -25.41 4.28 -17.64
CA GLY A 25 -24.80 3.57 -18.74
C GLY A 25 -23.29 3.74 -18.92
N GLN A 26 -22.60 4.41 -18.02
CA GLN A 26 -21.15 4.55 -18.05
C GLN A 26 -20.53 4.09 -16.73
N ASN A 27 -19.55 3.17 -16.81
CA ASN A 27 -18.75 2.72 -15.65
C ASN A 27 -17.65 3.74 -15.27
N HIS A 28 -17.75 4.98 -15.72
CA HIS A 28 -16.79 6.03 -15.45
C HIS A 28 -17.38 7.09 -14.54
N ARG A 29 -16.75 7.31 -13.40
CA ARG A 29 -17.04 8.45 -12.53
C ARG A 29 -15.88 9.44 -12.64
N TYR A 30 -16.17 10.65 -13.05
CA TYR A 30 -15.21 11.73 -13.06
C TYR A 30 -15.36 12.55 -11.79
N ILE A 31 -14.26 12.63 -11.03
CA ILE A 31 -14.16 13.60 -9.92
C ILE A 31 -13.63 14.89 -10.55
N THR A 32 -14.47 15.92 -10.58
CA THR A 32 -14.07 17.25 -11.05
C THR A 32 -13.77 18.13 -9.84
N SER A 33 -12.71 18.91 -9.94
CA SER A 33 -12.38 19.95 -8.95
C SER A 33 -12.37 21.31 -9.66
N PRO A 34 -12.98 22.36 -9.06
CA PRO A 34 -12.88 23.71 -9.58
C PRO A 34 -11.49 24.34 -9.31
N ASN A 35 -10.67 23.68 -8.52
CA ASN A 35 -9.33 24.15 -8.17
C ASN A 35 -8.30 23.76 -9.22
N GLU A 36 -7.25 24.54 -9.32
CA GLU A 36 -6.07 24.18 -10.12
C GLU A 36 -5.45 22.87 -9.64
N GLU A 37 -4.91 22.09 -10.57
CA GLU A 37 -4.20 20.86 -10.24
C GLU A 37 -2.94 21.19 -9.42
N ARG A 38 -2.78 20.48 -8.30
CA ARG A 38 -1.60 20.61 -7.43
C ARG A 38 -0.84 19.29 -7.44
N HIS A 39 0.48 19.39 -7.34
CA HIS A 39 1.38 18.24 -7.29
C HIS A 39 2.12 18.18 -5.93
N PRO A 40 1.41 17.90 -4.82
CA PRO A 40 2.07 17.74 -3.52
C PRO A 40 2.89 16.46 -3.47
N ASN A 41 3.89 16.42 -2.62
CA ASN A 41 4.54 15.17 -2.26
C ASN A 41 3.55 14.27 -1.53
N ILE A 42 3.53 12.98 -1.87
CA ILE A 42 2.58 12.01 -1.34
C ILE A 42 3.36 10.86 -0.68
N VAL A 43 3.03 10.56 0.58
CA VAL A 43 3.55 9.39 1.29
C VAL A 43 2.37 8.51 1.70
N LEU A 44 2.31 7.31 1.13
CA LEU A 44 1.35 6.28 1.49
C LEU A 44 2.05 5.25 2.36
N VAL A 45 1.59 5.08 3.60
CA VAL A 45 2.14 4.08 4.53
C VAL A 45 1.13 2.95 4.71
N THR A 46 1.54 1.74 4.33
CA THR A 46 0.79 0.52 4.56
C THR A 46 1.35 -0.17 5.82
N LEU A 47 0.58 -0.17 6.89
CA LEU A 47 1.00 -0.75 8.17
C LEU A 47 0.69 -2.26 8.20
N GLU A 48 1.73 -3.07 8.33
CA GLU A 48 1.59 -4.52 8.45
C GLU A 48 0.82 -4.92 9.70
N SER A 49 -0.17 -5.79 9.54
CA SER A 49 -0.97 -6.40 10.64
C SER A 49 -1.53 -5.40 11.65
N MET A 50 -1.74 -4.15 11.26
CA MET A 50 -2.31 -3.12 12.13
C MET A 50 -3.81 -3.34 12.29
N SER A 51 -4.24 -3.55 13.53
CA SER A 51 -5.65 -3.69 13.89
C SER A 51 -6.16 -2.45 14.62
N ALA A 52 -7.40 -2.08 14.36
CA ALA A 52 -8.11 -1.06 15.13
C ALA A 52 -8.17 -1.39 16.62
N SER A 53 -8.15 -2.68 16.99
CA SER A 53 -8.13 -3.12 18.39
C SER A 53 -6.88 -2.70 19.18
N PHE A 54 -5.81 -2.25 18.51
CA PHE A 54 -4.60 -1.72 19.17
C PHE A 54 -4.71 -0.23 19.53
N MET A 55 -5.68 0.46 18.95
CA MET A 55 -5.80 1.92 19.06
C MET A 55 -6.73 2.33 20.19
N ALA A 56 -6.29 3.31 20.99
CA ALA A 56 -7.10 3.89 22.05
C ALA A 56 -8.40 4.52 21.51
N ARG A 57 -8.36 5.11 20.30
CA ARG A 57 -9.53 5.64 19.60
C ARG A 57 -10.66 4.63 19.46
N TYR A 58 -10.35 3.34 19.33
CA TYR A 58 -11.32 2.27 19.17
C TYR A 58 -11.49 1.42 20.44
N GLY A 59 -11.05 1.92 21.59
CA GLY A 59 -11.33 1.36 22.91
C GLY A 59 -10.19 0.54 23.53
N SER A 60 -9.00 0.47 22.91
CA SER A 60 -7.85 -0.16 23.56
C SER A 60 -7.37 0.67 24.76
N SER A 61 -7.13 0.02 25.89
CA SER A 61 -6.50 0.61 27.08
C SER A 61 -5.00 0.36 27.17
N ASP A 62 -4.41 -0.39 26.22
CA ASP A 62 -3.04 -0.89 26.29
C ASP A 62 -1.97 0.17 25.96
N GLY A 63 -2.39 1.31 25.42
CA GLY A 63 -1.49 2.41 25.09
C GLY A 63 -0.45 2.09 24.00
N LEU A 64 -0.76 1.17 23.09
CA LEU A 64 0.18 0.67 22.07
C LEU A 64 0.44 1.68 20.95
N THR A 65 -0.52 2.57 20.68
CA THR A 65 -0.46 3.47 19.52
C THR A 65 -0.61 4.96 19.86
N PRO A 66 0.08 5.49 20.89
CA PRO A 66 -0.19 6.85 21.38
C PRO A 66 0.09 7.93 20.34
N ARG A 67 1.07 7.72 19.47
CA ARG A 67 1.42 8.68 18.41
C ARG A 67 0.40 8.64 17.28
N LEU A 68 -0.05 7.46 16.88
CA LEU A 68 -1.07 7.29 15.85
C LEU A 68 -2.43 7.83 16.33
N ASP A 69 -2.81 7.56 17.59
CA ASP A 69 -4.01 8.12 18.20
C ASP A 69 -3.97 9.65 18.25
N SER A 70 -2.81 10.24 18.60
CA SER A 70 -2.60 11.68 18.56
C SER A 70 -2.72 12.26 17.15
N LEU A 71 -2.20 11.56 16.14
CA LEU A 71 -2.29 11.96 14.74
C LEU A 71 -3.75 11.96 14.27
N CYS A 72 -4.55 10.97 14.66
CA CYS A 72 -5.98 10.89 14.34
C CYS A 72 -6.76 12.13 14.78
N GLY A 73 -6.32 12.80 15.84
CA GLY A 73 -6.93 14.07 16.29
C GLY A 73 -6.64 15.28 15.39
N LYS A 74 -5.71 15.14 14.43
CA LYS A 74 -5.22 16.23 13.55
C LYS A 74 -5.37 15.92 12.07
N ALA A 75 -6.02 14.81 11.73
CA ALA A 75 -6.12 14.31 10.37
C ALA A 75 -7.55 13.92 10.02
N LEU A 76 -7.80 13.74 8.71
CA LEU A 76 -9.02 13.08 8.25
C LEU A 76 -8.91 11.57 8.56
N VAL A 77 -9.86 11.04 9.29
CA VAL A 77 -9.91 9.63 9.69
C VAL A 77 -11.13 8.96 9.08
N PHE A 78 -10.91 7.81 8.46
CA PHE A 78 -11.97 6.95 7.93
C PHE A 78 -12.27 5.84 8.94
N ASP A 79 -13.28 6.01 9.77
CA ASP A 79 -13.60 5.08 10.87
C ASP A 79 -14.11 3.71 10.39
N ARG A 80 -14.53 3.60 9.13
CA ARG A 80 -15.04 2.36 8.52
C ARG A 80 -14.17 1.88 7.37
N LEU A 81 -12.86 2.02 7.51
CA LEU A 81 -11.89 1.48 6.55
C LEU A 81 -11.56 0.04 6.93
N PHE A 82 -11.73 -0.88 5.98
CA PHE A 82 -11.45 -2.30 6.17
C PHE A 82 -10.41 -2.76 5.15
N ALA A 83 -9.50 -3.63 5.60
CA ALA A 83 -8.61 -4.32 4.69
C ALA A 83 -9.41 -5.26 3.78
N THR A 84 -9.03 -5.34 2.51
CA THR A 84 -9.72 -6.16 1.50
C THR A 84 -9.44 -7.65 1.60
N GLY A 85 -8.61 -8.06 2.56
CA GLY A 85 -8.26 -9.45 2.82
C GLY A 85 -7.27 -9.56 3.98
N ASN A 86 -6.97 -10.80 4.37
CA ASN A 86 -6.13 -11.14 5.51
C ASN A 86 -4.66 -11.45 5.12
N ARG A 87 -4.24 -11.05 3.94
CA ARG A 87 -2.86 -11.19 3.45
C ARG A 87 -2.37 -9.86 2.93
N THR A 88 -1.09 -9.56 3.18
CA THR A 88 -0.41 -8.34 2.74
C THR A 88 -0.62 -8.07 1.25
N VAL A 89 -0.41 -9.07 0.40
CA VAL A 89 -0.60 -8.94 -1.06
C VAL A 89 -2.02 -8.58 -1.49
N ARG A 90 -3.03 -8.86 -0.67
CA ARG A 90 -4.42 -8.46 -0.95
C ARG A 90 -4.64 -6.97 -0.67
N GLY A 91 -4.09 -6.48 0.42
CA GLY A 91 -4.10 -5.05 0.72
C GLY A 91 -3.31 -4.26 -0.31
N LEU A 92 -2.12 -4.73 -0.65
CA LEU A 92 -1.25 -4.07 -1.64
C LEU A 92 -1.89 -4.01 -3.03
N GLU A 93 -2.49 -5.11 -3.54
CA GLU A 93 -3.16 -5.07 -4.85
C GLU A 93 -4.35 -4.09 -4.86
N ALA A 94 -5.13 -4.04 -3.77
CA ALA A 94 -6.26 -3.14 -3.67
C ALA A 94 -5.83 -1.67 -3.67
N VAL A 95 -4.83 -1.32 -2.86
CA VAL A 95 -4.31 0.04 -2.74
C VAL A 95 -3.62 0.50 -4.03
N THR A 96 -2.89 -0.42 -4.69
CA THR A 96 -2.10 -0.09 -5.89
C THR A 96 -2.95 -0.05 -7.16
N LEU A 97 -3.92 -0.96 -7.29
CA LEU A 97 -4.71 -1.13 -8.51
C LEU A 97 -6.16 -0.64 -8.39
N SER A 98 -6.58 -0.21 -7.18
CA SER A 98 -7.97 0.17 -6.88
C SER A 98 -8.99 -0.91 -7.25
N LEU A 99 -8.59 -2.18 -7.07
CA LEU A 99 -9.43 -3.33 -7.41
C LEU A 99 -9.96 -4.01 -6.14
N PRO A 100 -11.22 -4.44 -6.14
CA PRO A 100 -11.72 -5.33 -5.09
C PRO A 100 -10.98 -6.67 -5.14
N PRO A 101 -10.93 -7.42 -4.02
CA PRO A 101 -10.26 -8.71 -3.99
C PRO A 101 -10.88 -9.67 -5.00
N CYS A 102 -10.03 -10.23 -5.86
CA CYS A 102 -10.44 -11.21 -6.86
C CYS A 102 -10.25 -12.63 -6.33
N PRO A 103 -11.10 -13.59 -6.71
CA PRO A 103 -10.90 -14.99 -6.39
C PRO A 103 -9.55 -15.54 -6.87
N GLY A 104 -9.03 -16.54 -6.15
CA GLY A 104 -7.75 -17.18 -6.47
C GLY A 104 -6.56 -16.41 -5.92
N GLN A 105 -5.42 -16.49 -6.58
CA GLN A 105 -4.17 -15.86 -6.15
C GLN A 105 -4.23 -14.35 -6.36
N SER A 106 -3.59 -13.58 -5.45
CA SER A 106 -3.41 -12.13 -5.64
C SER A 106 -2.76 -11.81 -6.98
N ILE A 107 -3.17 -10.71 -7.60
CA ILE A 107 -2.62 -10.23 -8.87
C ILE A 107 -1.11 -10.02 -8.76
N ILE A 108 -0.61 -9.54 -7.62
CA ILE A 108 0.83 -9.36 -7.38
C ILE A 108 1.62 -10.65 -7.65
N LYS A 109 1.05 -11.81 -7.30
CA LYS A 109 1.70 -13.12 -7.44
C LYS A 109 1.42 -13.81 -8.77
N ARG A 110 0.62 -13.22 -9.64
CA ARG A 110 0.29 -13.81 -10.95
C ARG A 110 1.37 -13.50 -11.98
N PRO A 111 1.55 -14.34 -12.98
CA PRO A 111 2.37 -13.99 -14.16
C PRO A 111 1.69 -12.87 -14.96
N ARG A 112 2.50 -12.12 -15.71
CA ARG A 112 2.01 -11.02 -16.58
C ARG A 112 1.23 -9.95 -15.83
N ASN A 113 1.77 -9.52 -14.70
CA ASN A 113 1.20 -8.52 -13.82
C ASN A 113 1.88 -7.14 -13.94
N ALA A 114 2.66 -6.91 -14.99
CA ALA A 114 3.28 -5.64 -15.33
C ALA A 114 2.43 -4.82 -16.32
N GLY A 115 2.68 -3.53 -16.42
CA GLY A 115 2.00 -2.62 -17.35
C GLY A 115 0.53 -2.39 -17.02
N MET A 116 0.14 -2.58 -15.77
CA MET A 116 -1.22 -2.34 -15.29
C MET A 116 -1.42 -0.85 -14.98
N HIS A 117 -2.67 -0.39 -15.08
CA HIS A 117 -3.04 0.94 -14.63
C HIS A 117 -2.99 0.98 -13.08
N SER A 118 -1.84 1.40 -12.55
CA SER A 118 -1.57 1.45 -11.12
C SER A 118 -1.50 2.89 -10.62
N THR A 119 -1.69 3.10 -9.32
CA THR A 119 -1.47 4.40 -8.68
C THR A 119 -0.08 4.97 -9.01
N GLY A 120 0.95 4.10 -8.99
CA GLY A 120 2.32 4.51 -9.32
C GLY A 120 2.48 4.91 -10.78
N ALA A 121 1.98 4.10 -11.73
CA ALA A 121 2.05 4.43 -13.15
C ALA A 121 1.34 5.75 -13.46
N MET A 122 0.14 5.94 -12.91
CA MET A 122 -0.63 7.17 -13.08
C MET A 122 0.10 8.42 -12.54
N LEU A 123 0.75 8.31 -11.39
CA LEU A 123 1.50 9.43 -10.81
C LEU A 123 2.82 9.66 -11.56
N ARG A 124 3.47 8.61 -12.05
CA ARG A 124 4.65 8.74 -12.92
C ARG A 124 4.33 9.47 -14.21
N ASP A 125 3.19 9.19 -14.83
CA ASP A 125 2.71 9.90 -16.02
C ASP A 125 2.44 11.40 -15.74
N LYS A 126 2.14 11.74 -14.48
CA LYS A 126 2.00 13.12 -14.01
C LYS A 126 3.34 13.77 -13.57
N GLY A 127 4.44 13.11 -13.81
CA GLY A 127 5.78 13.66 -13.57
C GLY A 127 6.33 13.40 -12.15
N TYR A 128 5.71 12.55 -11.35
CA TYR A 128 6.23 12.18 -10.04
C TYR A 128 7.40 11.21 -10.12
N ASP A 129 8.33 11.32 -9.16
CA ASP A 129 9.18 10.19 -8.79
C ASP A 129 8.40 9.24 -7.92
N VAL A 130 8.38 7.96 -8.31
CA VAL A 130 7.51 6.96 -7.69
C VAL A 130 8.35 5.85 -7.08
N LEU A 131 8.29 5.70 -5.75
CA LEU A 131 9.12 4.75 -5.00
C LEU A 131 8.26 3.80 -4.18
N TYR A 132 8.71 2.55 -4.11
CA TYR A 132 8.20 1.54 -3.20
C TYR A 132 9.28 1.18 -2.18
N PHE A 133 9.02 1.46 -0.91
CA PHE A 133 9.91 1.16 0.21
C PHE A 133 9.42 -0.07 0.96
N TYR A 134 10.34 -1.00 1.19
CA TYR A 134 10.05 -2.21 1.94
C TYR A 134 11.26 -2.61 2.80
N GLY A 135 11.07 -2.79 4.11
CA GLY A 135 12.14 -3.23 5.00
C GLY A 135 12.62 -4.65 4.75
N GLY A 136 11.82 -5.48 4.09
CA GLY A 136 12.14 -6.86 3.73
C GLY A 136 12.74 -7.00 2.33
N ASN A 137 12.93 -8.25 1.91
CA ASN A 137 13.36 -8.58 0.56
C ASN A 137 12.14 -8.60 -0.37
N SER A 138 12.07 -7.68 -1.32
CA SER A 138 10.94 -7.51 -2.23
C SER A 138 10.73 -8.66 -3.23
N TYR A 139 11.68 -9.58 -3.34
CA TYR A 139 11.48 -10.86 -4.04
C TYR A 139 10.35 -11.68 -3.39
N PHE A 140 10.18 -11.54 -2.06
CA PHE A 140 9.07 -12.17 -1.35
C PHE A 140 7.73 -11.72 -1.93
N ASP A 141 6.83 -12.68 -2.11
CA ASP A 141 5.49 -12.48 -2.67
C ASP A 141 5.47 -11.78 -4.04
N ASN A 142 6.61 -11.82 -4.79
CA ASN A 142 6.74 -11.23 -6.12
C ASN A 142 6.56 -9.69 -6.16
N MET A 143 6.77 -9.02 -5.03
CA MET A 143 6.57 -7.56 -4.93
C MET A 143 7.53 -6.80 -5.84
N GLU A 144 8.82 -7.21 -5.91
CA GLU A 144 9.81 -6.58 -6.78
C GLU A 144 9.35 -6.51 -8.24
N THR A 145 8.96 -7.66 -8.81
CA THR A 145 8.49 -7.75 -10.20
C THR A 145 7.21 -6.94 -10.42
N PHE A 146 6.29 -7.03 -9.48
CA PHE A 146 5.02 -6.32 -9.59
C PHE A 146 5.19 -4.81 -9.53
N PHE A 147 5.84 -4.30 -8.50
CA PHE A 147 5.98 -2.85 -8.33
C PHE A 147 6.86 -2.23 -9.40
N SER A 148 8.03 -2.82 -9.73
CA SER A 148 8.88 -2.29 -10.79
C SER A 148 8.19 -2.34 -12.16
N GLY A 149 7.44 -3.40 -12.45
CA GLY A 149 6.66 -3.53 -13.68
C GLY A 149 5.46 -2.58 -13.79
N ASN A 150 5.11 -1.88 -12.70
CA ASN A 150 3.95 -0.98 -12.61
C ASN A 150 4.32 0.45 -12.16
N GLY A 151 5.53 0.89 -12.49
CA GLY A 151 5.94 2.28 -12.40
C GLY A 151 6.59 2.69 -11.08
N TYR A 152 7.07 1.76 -10.25
CA TYR A 152 7.77 2.07 -9.00
C TYR A 152 9.27 1.75 -9.08
N ASP A 153 10.10 2.60 -8.55
CA ASP A 153 11.48 2.31 -8.22
C ASP A 153 11.55 1.65 -6.83
N ILE A 154 12.31 0.57 -6.71
CA ILE A 154 12.32 -0.26 -5.51
C ILE A 154 13.44 0.16 -4.56
N VAL A 155 13.10 0.37 -3.30
CA VAL A 155 14.05 0.56 -2.19
C VAL A 155 13.72 -0.49 -1.12
N ASP A 156 14.37 -1.64 -1.22
CA ASP A 156 14.16 -2.78 -0.33
C ASP A 156 15.40 -3.08 0.54
N GLN A 157 15.36 -4.18 1.27
CA GLN A 157 16.44 -4.60 2.17
C GLN A 157 17.82 -4.61 1.50
N LYS A 158 17.92 -4.89 0.19
CA LYS A 158 19.18 -4.91 -0.56
C LYS A 158 19.81 -3.51 -0.69
N SER A 159 19.04 -2.45 -0.51
CA SER A 159 19.47 -1.05 -0.61
C SER A 159 20.10 -0.52 0.69
N TYR A 160 20.04 -1.27 1.77
CA TYR A 160 20.58 -0.85 3.07
C TYR A 160 22.04 -1.20 3.18
N LYS A 161 22.83 -0.27 3.70
CA LYS A 161 24.20 -0.56 4.14
C LYS A 161 24.16 -1.19 5.53
N PRO A 162 25.17 -2.01 5.91
CA PRO A 162 25.21 -2.64 7.23
C PRO A 162 25.05 -1.65 8.41
N GLU A 163 25.63 -0.46 8.30
CA GLU A 163 25.57 0.59 9.32
C GLU A 163 24.20 1.27 9.44
N GLU A 164 23.31 1.04 8.50
CA GLU A 164 21.93 1.56 8.50
C GLU A 164 20.96 0.63 9.24
N ILE A 165 21.40 -0.58 9.59
CA ILE A 165 20.57 -1.63 10.18
C ILE A 165 20.92 -1.78 11.65
N THR A 166 20.03 -1.35 12.55
CA THR A 166 20.17 -1.56 13.99
C THR A 166 19.56 -2.88 14.44
N PHE A 167 18.49 -3.31 13.75
CA PHE A 167 17.83 -4.58 14.01
C PHE A 167 17.17 -5.11 12.74
N ALA A 168 17.28 -6.43 12.55
CA ALA A 168 16.55 -7.14 11.50
C ALA A 168 16.11 -8.52 12.01
N ASN A 169 15.01 -9.00 11.46
CA ASN A 169 14.53 -10.35 11.70
C ASN A 169 14.30 -11.09 10.36
N ILE A 170 13.61 -12.22 10.39
CA ILE A 170 13.34 -13.03 9.18
C ILE A 170 12.55 -12.24 8.09
N TRP A 171 11.83 -11.20 8.46
CA TRP A 171 11.01 -10.38 7.55
C TRP A 171 11.76 -9.19 6.97
N GLY A 172 12.83 -8.75 7.60
CA GLY A 172 13.63 -7.63 7.14
C GLY A 172 14.13 -6.73 8.26
N VAL A 173 14.56 -5.53 7.90
CA VAL A 173 14.98 -4.49 8.83
C VAL A 173 13.77 -3.92 9.57
N CYS A 174 13.98 -3.49 10.83
CA CYS A 174 12.92 -2.92 11.64
C CYS A 174 12.36 -1.62 11.03
N ASP A 175 11.13 -1.29 11.38
CA ASP A 175 10.43 -0.14 10.82
C ASP A 175 11.13 1.18 11.14
N GLU A 176 11.81 1.31 12.28
CA GLU A 176 12.61 2.49 12.64
C GLU A 176 13.73 2.75 11.62
N ASP A 177 14.46 1.71 11.24
CA ASP A 177 15.52 1.81 10.24
C ASP A 177 14.94 2.04 8.84
N ALA A 178 13.82 1.38 8.54
CA ALA A 178 13.10 1.59 7.30
C ALA A 178 12.63 3.04 7.16
N TYR A 179 12.04 3.63 8.19
CA TYR A 179 11.65 5.05 8.16
C TYR A 179 12.83 6.01 8.07
N ARG A 180 13.97 5.71 8.73
CA ARG A 180 15.19 6.52 8.57
C ARG A 180 15.65 6.52 7.11
N LYS A 181 15.61 5.36 6.44
CA LYS A 181 15.92 5.23 5.01
C LYS A 181 14.97 6.04 4.16
N VAL A 182 13.65 5.90 4.39
CA VAL A 182 12.62 6.67 3.69
C VAL A 182 12.88 8.17 3.82
N ILE A 183 13.02 8.68 5.04
CA ILE A 183 13.20 10.12 5.30
C ILE A 183 14.45 10.66 4.59
N ARG A 184 15.57 9.93 4.65
CA ARG A 184 16.80 10.34 3.97
C ARG A 184 16.63 10.35 2.46
N THR A 185 16.14 9.26 1.88
CA THR A 185 15.97 9.15 0.41
C THR A 185 15.03 10.23 -0.12
N LEU A 186 13.90 10.46 0.54
CA LEU A 186 12.95 11.49 0.14
C LEU A 186 13.48 12.90 0.37
N GLY A 187 14.29 13.11 1.42
CA GLY A 187 14.97 14.38 1.67
C GLY A 187 15.99 14.73 0.57
N GLU A 188 16.72 13.75 0.07
CA GLU A 188 17.63 13.90 -1.06
C GLU A 188 16.88 14.21 -2.36
N GLN A 189 15.83 13.47 -2.67
CA GLN A 189 15.01 13.68 -3.87
C GLN A 189 14.26 15.00 -3.89
N SER A 190 13.79 15.47 -2.73
CA SER A 190 13.05 16.73 -2.66
C SER A 190 13.88 17.97 -3.06
N GLN A 191 15.20 17.85 -3.15
CA GLN A 191 16.08 18.93 -3.55
C GLN A 191 15.97 19.27 -5.05
N ASP A 192 15.51 18.32 -5.87
CA ASP A 192 15.34 18.51 -7.31
C ASP A 192 14.03 19.25 -7.66
N GLY A 193 13.20 19.53 -6.67
CA GLY A 193 11.92 20.22 -6.84
C GLY A 193 10.85 19.40 -7.56
N LYS A 194 11.13 18.15 -7.89
CA LYS A 194 10.19 17.21 -8.50
C LYS A 194 9.30 16.60 -7.44
N PRO A 195 7.99 16.48 -7.65
CA PRO A 195 7.11 15.82 -6.68
C PRO A 195 7.41 14.33 -6.61
N PHE A 196 7.24 13.73 -5.43
CA PHE A 196 7.39 12.30 -5.26
C PHE A 196 6.12 11.64 -4.70
N PHE A 197 5.96 10.38 -5.05
CA PHE A 197 5.05 9.44 -4.41
C PHE A 197 5.85 8.29 -3.80
N ALA A 198 5.78 8.17 -2.49
CA ALA A 198 6.44 7.10 -1.74
C ALA A 198 5.38 6.16 -1.15
N HIS A 199 5.39 4.90 -1.57
CA HIS A 199 4.62 3.84 -0.95
C HIS A 199 5.52 3.05 0.01
N VAL A 200 5.27 3.16 1.30
CA VAL A 200 6.06 2.53 2.36
C VAL A 200 5.28 1.35 2.94
N MET A 201 5.88 0.16 2.91
CA MET A 201 5.36 -1.06 3.53
C MET A 201 6.17 -1.42 4.75
N THR A 202 5.54 -1.49 5.92
CA THR A 202 6.18 -1.85 7.19
C THR A 202 6.28 -3.36 7.39
N VAL A 203 7.14 -3.82 8.31
CA VAL A 203 7.35 -5.25 8.59
C VAL A 203 7.35 -5.60 10.07
N SER A 204 7.62 -4.66 10.98
CA SER A 204 7.90 -4.96 12.40
C SER A 204 6.74 -5.64 13.11
N ASN A 205 5.49 -5.36 12.73
CA ASN A 205 4.31 -5.97 13.35
C ASN A 205 3.91 -7.32 12.73
N HIS A 206 4.78 -7.93 11.91
CA HIS A 206 4.57 -9.28 11.39
C HIS A 206 4.97 -10.34 12.43
N ARG A 207 4.20 -11.42 12.53
CA ARG A 207 4.58 -12.57 13.37
C ARG A 207 5.98 -13.08 12.97
N PRO A 208 6.86 -13.42 13.91
CA PRO A 208 6.67 -13.73 15.32
C PRO A 208 6.73 -12.54 16.29
N PHE A 209 6.56 -11.29 15.87
CA PHE A 209 6.56 -10.10 16.73
C PHE A 209 7.89 -9.93 17.48
N THR A 210 8.99 -9.94 16.76
CA THR A 210 10.33 -9.71 17.32
C THR A 210 10.72 -8.25 17.10
N TYR A 211 11.14 -7.60 18.17
CA TYR A 211 11.48 -6.18 18.19
C TYR A 211 12.92 -5.97 18.69
N PRO A 212 13.54 -4.80 18.42
CA PRO A 212 14.80 -4.43 19.07
C PRO A 212 14.67 -4.50 20.58
N ALA A 213 15.77 -4.82 21.28
CA ALA A 213 15.84 -4.67 22.73
C ALA A 213 15.69 -3.18 23.08
N GLY A 214 14.80 -2.87 24.02
CA GLY A 214 14.55 -1.52 24.49
C GLY A 214 15.64 -1.00 25.40
#